data_ff47e1ab5e72ac59b2ffe7da80e46df4
#
_entry.id   ff47e1ab5e72ac59b2ffe7da80e46df4
#
_cell.length_a   1.000
_cell.length_b   1.000
_cell.length_c   1.000
_cell.angle_alpha   90.00
_cell.angle_beta   90.00
_cell.angle_gamma   90.00
#
_symmetry.space_group_name_H-M   'P 1'
#
loop_
_entity.id
_entity.type
_entity.pdbx_description
1 polymer ?
#
loop_
_entity_poly.entity_id
_entity_poly.type
_entity_poly.pdbx_seq_one_letter_code
_entity_poly.pdbx_strand_id
1 'polypeptide(L)' 'MNEKFLEVRDVMQILGISRSAAYKIMRQINSELEKKGYIVIRGKVSRKYFEERIYGMSDAG' A
#
# COMPACT_ATOMS: atom_id res chain seq x y z
N MET A 1 12.62 10.53 3.64
CA MET A 1 11.58 9.51 3.51
C MET A 1 10.26 10.00 4.10
N ASN A 2 9.18 9.77 3.42
CA ASN A 2 7.88 10.23 3.88
C ASN A 2 7.27 9.20 4.83
N GLU A 3 7.01 9.61 6.05
CA GLU A 3 6.47 8.70 7.06
C GLU A 3 5.01 8.36 6.84
N LYS A 4 4.30 9.20 6.10
CA LYS A 4 2.85 9.01 5.89
C LYS A 4 2.52 8.21 4.65
N PHE A 5 3.43 8.19 3.71
CA PHE A 5 3.20 7.52 2.43
C PHE A 5 4.36 6.59 2.10
N LEU A 6 4.02 5.53 1.38
CA LEU A 6 5.02 4.62 0.83
C LEU A 6 5.03 4.75 -0.68
N GLU A 7 6.22 4.64 -1.25
CA GLU A 7 6.39 4.61 -2.70
C GLU A 7 6.63 3.17 -3.15
N VAL A 8 6.67 2.96 -4.45
CA VAL A 8 6.80 1.60 -4.98
C VAL A 8 8.02 0.88 -4.44
N ARG A 9 9.15 1.60 -4.31
CA ARG A 9 10.37 0.97 -3.82
C ARG A 9 10.23 0.50 -2.38
N ASP A 10 9.47 1.24 -1.57
CA ASP A 10 9.23 0.84 -0.20
C ASP A 10 8.41 -0.44 -0.13
N VAL A 11 7.37 -0.51 -0.95
CA VAL A 11 6.51 -1.70 -1.00
C VAL A 11 7.31 -2.91 -1.47
N MET A 12 8.16 -2.71 -2.47
CA MET A 12 9.02 -3.78 -2.95
C MET A 12 9.90 -4.34 -1.85
N GLN A 13 10.49 -3.46 -1.05
CA GLN A 13 11.37 -3.88 0.03
C GLN A 13 10.62 -4.55 1.17
N ILE A 14 9.50 -3.97 1.54
CA ILE A 14 8.73 -4.49 2.67
C ILE A 14 8.21 -5.89 2.37
N LEU A 15 7.72 -6.10 1.16
CA LEU A 15 7.09 -7.37 0.79
C LEU A 15 8.04 -8.32 0.06
N GLY A 16 9.20 -7.84 -0.34
CA GLY A 16 10.16 -8.68 -1.07
C GLY A 16 9.62 -9.10 -2.43
N ILE A 17 9.00 -8.18 -3.16
CA ILE A 17 8.36 -8.48 -4.43
C ILE A 17 8.90 -7.58 -5.54
N SER A 18 8.55 -7.94 -6.78
CA SER A 18 8.98 -7.17 -7.94
C SER A 18 8.23 -5.85 -8.02
N ARG A 19 8.74 -4.95 -8.87
CA ARG A 19 8.10 -3.67 -9.09
C ARG A 19 6.70 -3.81 -9.65
N SER A 20 6.52 -4.71 -10.61
CA SER A 20 5.20 -4.95 -11.20
C SER A 20 4.20 -5.41 -10.15
N ALA A 21 4.61 -6.32 -9.30
CA ALA A 21 3.74 -6.82 -8.23
C ALA A 21 3.44 -5.71 -7.23
N ALA A 22 4.43 -4.88 -6.91
CA ALA A 22 4.23 -3.79 -6.00
C ALA A 22 3.21 -2.78 -6.53
N TYR A 23 3.32 -2.43 -7.81
CA TYR A 23 2.36 -1.51 -8.40
C TYR A 23 0.95 -2.07 -8.40
N LYS A 24 0.81 -3.35 -8.61
CA LYS A 24 -0.51 -4.00 -8.55
C LYS A 24 -1.13 -3.82 -7.18
N ILE A 25 -0.35 -4.09 -6.15
CA ILE A 25 -0.83 -3.98 -4.78
C ILE A 25 -1.18 -2.54 -4.45
N MET A 26 -0.33 -1.61 -4.86
CA MET A 26 -0.58 -0.20 -4.60
C MET A 26 -1.86 0.29 -5.25
N ARG A 27 -2.10 -0.14 -6.49
CA ARG A 27 -3.34 0.24 -7.17
C ARG A 27 -4.56 -0.34 -6.49
N GLN A 28 -4.45 -1.57 -6.01
CA GLN A 28 -5.56 -2.18 -5.29
C GLN A 28 -5.87 -1.43 -4.00
N ILE A 29 -4.83 -1.10 -3.25
CA ILE A 29 -5.00 -0.37 -2.00
C ILE A 29 -5.61 1.01 -2.25
N ASN A 30 -5.11 1.71 -3.25
CA ASN A 30 -5.64 3.04 -3.57
C ASN A 30 -7.09 2.97 -4.06
N SER A 31 -7.42 1.93 -4.80
CA SER A 31 -8.79 1.74 -5.24
C SER A 31 -9.72 1.55 -4.05
N GLU A 32 -9.30 0.78 -3.06
CA GLU A 32 -10.09 0.58 -1.85
C GLU A 32 -10.29 1.89 -1.11
N LEU A 33 -9.23 2.69 -1.00
CA LEU A 33 -9.32 3.96 -0.30
C LEU A 33 -10.24 4.94 -1.02
N GLU A 34 -10.17 4.98 -2.34
CA GLU A 34 -11.07 5.83 -3.12
C GLU A 34 -12.53 5.47 -2.89
N LYS A 35 -12.81 4.18 -2.84
CA LYS A 35 -14.19 3.73 -2.60
C LYS A 35 -14.69 4.14 -1.23
N LYS A 36 -13.79 4.31 -0.29
CA LYS A 36 -14.13 4.77 1.04
C LYS A 36 -14.21 6.28 1.15
N GLY A 37 -13.92 6.99 0.07
CA GLY A 37 -14.02 8.45 0.05
C GLY A 37 -12.72 9.17 0.36
N TYR A 38 -11.62 8.47 0.43
CA TYR A 38 -10.33 9.09 0.68
C TYR A 38 -9.67 9.56 -0.61
N ILE A 39 -8.84 10.58 -0.46
CA ILE A 39 -8.05 11.07 -1.58
C ILE A 39 -6.80 10.21 -1.68
N VAL A 40 -6.48 9.77 -2.89
CA VAL A 40 -5.29 8.97 -3.14
C VAL A 40 -4.35 9.71 -4.05
N ILE A 41 -3.07 9.39 -3.94
CA ILE A 41 -2.01 10.01 -4.74
C ILE A 41 -1.39 8.93 -5.60
N ARG A 42 -1.32 9.18 -6.89
CA ARG A 42 -0.77 8.22 -7.83
C ARG A 42 0.69 7.91 -7.47
N GLY A 43 1.01 6.64 -7.42
CA GLY A 43 2.36 6.21 -7.11
C GLY A 43 2.71 6.21 -5.64
N LYS A 44 1.75 6.50 -4.78
CA LYS A 44 1.95 6.49 -3.34
C LYS A 44 0.78 5.82 -2.66
N VAL A 45 1.03 5.19 -1.51
CA VAL A 45 -0.05 4.61 -0.71
C VAL A 45 0.11 5.06 0.73
N SER A 46 -1.00 5.16 1.43
CA SER A 46 -1.00 5.48 2.85
C SER A 46 -0.24 4.39 3.60
N ARG A 47 0.79 4.77 4.35
CA ARG A 47 1.54 3.81 5.16
C ARG A 47 0.62 3.13 6.16
N LYS A 48 -0.21 3.91 6.83
CA LYS A 48 -1.08 3.37 7.86
C LYS A 48 -2.04 2.33 7.30
N TYR A 49 -2.69 2.66 6.19
CA TYR A 49 -3.63 1.73 5.58
C TYR A 49 -2.92 0.50 5.04
N PHE A 50 -1.75 0.70 4.43
CA PHE A 50 -0.96 -0.42 3.93
C PHE A 50 -0.62 -1.38 5.06
N GLU A 51 -0.18 -0.85 6.18
CA GLU A 51 0.19 -1.68 7.32
C GLU A 51 -1.01 -2.43 7.87
N GLU A 52 -2.15 -1.76 7.95
CA GLU A 52 -3.37 -2.43 8.42
C GLU A 52 -3.78 -3.57 7.50
N ARG A 53 -3.69 -3.35 6.20
CA ARG A 53 -4.08 -4.38 5.25
C ARG A 53 -3.12 -5.57 5.29
N ILE A 54 -1.82 -5.29 5.40
CA ILE A 54 -0.82 -6.35 5.38
C ILE A 54 -0.77 -7.10 6.72
N TYR A 55 -0.66 -6.35 7.81
CA TYR A 55 -0.53 -6.97 9.12
C TYR A 55 -1.86 -7.48 9.65
N GLY A 56 -2.92 -6.81 9.32
CA GLY A 56 -4.25 -7.29 9.68
C GLY A 56 -4.56 -8.64 9.09
N MET A 57 -4.11 -8.88 7.86
CA MET A 57 -4.29 -10.18 7.23
C MET A 57 -3.50 -11.26 7.96
N SER A 58 -2.32 -10.92 8.42
CA SER A 58 -1.49 -11.86 9.19
C SER A 58 -2.15 -12.21 10.50
N ASP A 59 -2.73 -11.22 11.16
CA ASP A 59 -3.38 -11.43 12.45
C ASP A 59 -4.65 -12.25 12.34
N ALA A 60 -5.31 -12.15 11.20
CA ALA A 60 -6.54 -12.90 10.98
C ALA A 60 -6.30 -14.39 10.81
N GLY A 61 -5.07 -14.74 10.48
CA GLY A 61 -4.70 -16.12 10.25
C GLY A 61 -4.57 -16.94 11.51
#